data_5661d14199d550a72159e3a7e77a1818
#
_entry.id   5661d14199d550a72159e3a7e77a1818
#
_cell.length_a   1.000
_cell.length_b   1.000
_cell.length_c   1.000
_cell.angle_alpha   90.00
_cell.angle_beta   90.00
_cell.angle_gamma   90.00
#
_symmetry.space_group_name_H-M   'P 1'
#
loop_
_entity.id
_entity.type
_entity.pdbx_description
1 polymer ?
#
loop_
_entity_poly.entity_id
_entity_poly.type
_entity_poly.pdbx_seq_one_letter_code
_entity_poly.pdbx_strand_id
1 'polypeptide(L)'
;MEKNKNPEIENEEKKVVKLYNCDLINRIFRMDLSKIKPNEFTEDELEAAIEETTIYISEYDSLKPLCQSTLKLWDCVMIEFTQQNHYKCKKEDLRREVRISLSDYVDLRAESASKSYKDKIREEVKSDLALLSHISIAGTENQKKKTKGFPKAKICERAEFKDHKIIFVFSEELADYLVHSYVMTYPLSLLRTDSKNKNLYSLGRKMALHYGMDNNVTLGTNNKLSVKIALEYCPTIPTKEEVEESNGRIKRRIYEPFEKTVAALGFACEFVKGEEVKDIAYIHNLDIDKYEKLCIRFAIPDIVIQDDRRNRRAAEKAKAKAKKDAG
;
A
#
# COMPACT_ATOMS: atom_id res chain seq x y z
N MET A 1 -9.07 53.76 9.68
CA MET A 1 -9.56 52.72 8.71
C MET A 1 -8.35 51.83 8.39
N GLU A 2 -8.13 50.83 9.22
CA GLU A 2 -7.10 49.81 9.01
C GLU A 2 -7.71 48.70 8.17
N LYS A 3 -7.08 48.47 7.01
CA LYS A 3 -7.44 47.36 6.12
C LYS A 3 -6.90 46.07 6.73
N ASN A 4 -7.79 45.22 7.21
CA ASN A 4 -7.54 43.84 7.50
C ASN A 4 -6.97 43.15 6.24
N LYS A 5 -5.68 42.89 6.23
CA LYS A 5 -5.07 41.92 5.31
C LYS A 5 -5.39 40.53 5.83
N ASN A 6 -6.29 39.82 5.14
CA ASN A 6 -6.38 38.39 5.28
C ASN A 6 -4.99 37.77 5.00
N PRO A 7 -4.45 36.91 5.85
CA PRO A 7 -3.27 36.15 5.50
C PRO A 7 -3.67 35.19 4.37
N GLU A 8 -3.07 35.34 3.21
CA GLU A 8 -3.05 34.36 2.16
C GLU A 8 -2.49 33.07 2.79
N ILE A 9 -3.34 32.09 3.01
CA ILE A 9 -2.94 30.74 3.34
C ILE A 9 -2.28 30.22 2.06
N GLU A 10 -0.96 30.26 2.01
CA GLU A 10 -0.18 29.55 1.02
C GLU A 10 -0.65 28.10 1.04
N ASN A 11 -1.22 27.65 -0.05
CA ASN A 11 -1.54 26.25 -0.32
C ASN A 11 -0.20 25.49 -0.45
N GLU A 12 0.44 25.16 0.66
CA GLU A 12 1.44 24.10 0.65
C GLU A 12 0.74 22.85 0.17
N GLU A 13 1.06 22.42 -1.06
CA GLU A 13 0.57 21.16 -1.61
C GLU A 13 0.80 20.06 -0.58
N LYS A 14 -0.29 19.44 -0.14
CA LYS A 14 -0.23 18.35 0.83
C LYS A 14 0.56 17.20 0.20
N LYS A 15 1.82 17.04 0.57
CA LYS A 15 2.68 15.96 0.08
C LYS A 15 2.32 14.60 0.68
N VAL A 16 1.62 14.59 1.79
CA VAL A 16 1.19 13.37 2.49
C VAL A 16 -0.26 13.46 2.94
N VAL A 17 -0.93 12.32 2.94
CA VAL A 17 -2.33 12.17 3.37
C VAL A 17 -2.46 11.01 4.35
N LYS A 18 -3.63 10.89 4.95
CA LYS A 18 -4.00 9.74 5.79
C LYS A 18 -4.82 8.75 5.00
N LEU A 19 -4.60 7.47 5.26
CA LEU A 19 -5.23 6.35 4.58
C LEU A 19 -5.57 5.28 5.60
N TYR A 20 -6.83 4.83 5.65
CA TYR A 20 -7.19 3.61 6.39
C TYR A 20 -6.49 2.42 5.76
N ASN A 21 -5.97 1.55 6.60
CA ASN A 21 -5.23 0.40 6.14
C ASN A 21 -5.45 -0.80 7.05
N CYS A 22 -5.55 -1.97 6.47
CA CYS A 22 -5.70 -3.22 7.21
C CYS A 22 -4.93 -4.35 6.54
N ASP A 23 -4.67 -5.42 7.28
CA ASP A 23 -3.90 -6.54 6.78
C ASP A 23 -4.57 -7.25 5.61
N LEU A 24 -5.91 -7.35 5.60
CA LEU A 24 -6.67 -7.88 4.47
C LEU A 24 -6.32 -7.19 3.16
N ILE A 25 -6.34 -5.86 3.16
CA ILE A 25 -6.04 -5.06 1.96
C ILE A 25 -4.56 -5.14 1.60
N ASN A 26 -3.66 -5.12 2.61
CA ASN A 26 -2.22 -5.16 2.34
C ASN A 26 -1.79 -6.42 1.59
N ARG A 27 -2.49 -7.52 1.77
CA ARG A 27 -2.18 -8.78 1.09
C ARG A 27 -2.48 -8.74 -0.39
N ILE A 28 -3.48 -7.98 -0.83
CA ILE A 28 -3.75 -7.76 -2.26
C ILE A 28 -2.50 -7.21 -2.98
N PHE A 29 -1.73 -6.34 -2.31
CA PHE A 29 -0.52 -5.74 -2.87
C PHE A 29 0.67 -6.70 -2.97
N ARG A 30 0.58 -7.90 -2.38
CA ARG A 30 1.60 -8.95 -2.45
C ARG A 30 1.33 -9.96 -3.57
N MET A 31 0.18 -9.89 -4.22
CA MET A 31 -0.24 -10.91 -5.17
C MET A 31 0.22 -10.59 -6.59
N ASP A 32 0.78 -11.59 -7.25
CA ASP A 32 0.84 -11.65 -8.70
C ASP A 32 -0.31 -12.54 -9.20
N LEU A 33 -1.43 -11.90 -9.50
CA LEU A 33 -2.63 -12.63 -9.96
C LEU A 33 -2.40 -13.36 -11.30
N SER A 34 -1.36 -12.99 -12.05
CA SER A 34 -1.01 -13.72 -13.27
C SER A 34 -0.46 -15.13 -13.03
N LYS A 35 -0.04 -15.40 -11.78
CA LYS A 35 0.47 -16.72 -11.35
C LYS A 35 -0.59 -17.60 -10.72
N ILE A 36 -1.77 -17.07 -10.44
CA ILE A 36 -2.85 -17.81 -9.79
C ILE A 36 -3.62 -18.57 -10.86
N LYS A 37 -3.76 -19.87 -10.64
CA LYS A 37 -4.60 -20.71 -11.50
C LYS A 37 -6.05 -20.55 -11.08
N PRO A 38 -7.00 -20.51 -12.05
CA PRO A 38 -8.41 -20.54 -11.74
C PRO A 38 -8.73 -21.74 -10.86
N ASN A 39 -9.69 -21.59 -9.96
CA ASN A 39 -10.14 -22.71 -9.14
C ASN A 39 -10.83 -23.74 -10.05
N GLU A 40 -10.38 -25.00 -10.01
CA GLU A 40 -10.91 -26.08 -10.85
C GLU A 40 -12.41 -26.37 -10.61
N PHE A 41 -13.00 -25.83 -9.54
CA PHE A 41 -14.39 -26.09 -9.12
C PHE A 41 -15.40 -25.00 -9.47
N THR A 42 -14.94 -23.81 -9.93
CA THR A 42 -15.84 -22.70 -10.31
C THR A 42 -15.29 -22.03 -11.57
N GLU A 43 -15.95 -22.27 -12.70
CA GLU A 43 -15.49 -21.78 -14.03
C GLU A 43 -15.40 -20.26 -14.11
N ASP A 44 -16.04 -19.50 -13.19
CA ASP A 44 -16.16 -18.04 -13.28
C ASP A 44 -15.52 -17.26 -12.10
N GLU A 45 -14.93 -17.91 -11.11
CA GLU A 45 -14.34 -17.22 -9.95
C GLU A 45 -12.88 -17.63 -9.71
N LEU A 46 -11.99 -16.66 -9.73
CA LEU A 46 -10.61 -16.84 -9.29
C LEU A 46 -10.57 -16.76 -7.76
N GLU A 47 -9.98 -17.77 -7.12
CA GLU A 47 -9.70 -17.76 -5.69
C GLU A 47 -8.20 -17.73 -5.43
N ALA A 48 -7.77 -16.81 -4.59
CA ALA A 48 -6.39 -16.67 -4.21
C ALA A 48 -6.23 -16.47 -2.70
N ALA A 49 -5.56 -17.42 -2.05
CA ALA A 49 -5.29 -17.36 -0.63
C ALA A 49 -3.87 -16.89 -0.35
N ILE A 50 -3.72 -15.90 0.52
CA ILE A 50 -2.44 -15.48 1.10
C ILE A 50 -2.58 -15.42 2.62
N GLU A 51 -1.89 -16.30 3.31
CA GLU A 51 -1.98 -16.45 4.77
C GLU A 51 -3.45 -16.59 5.21
N GLU A 52 -3.95 -15.69 6.07
CA GLU A 52 -5.33 -15.70 6.58
C GLU A 52 -6.31 -14.90 5.71
N THR A 53 -5.94 -14.52 4.49
CA THR A 53 -6.82 -13.76 3.58
C THR A 53 -7.03 -14.52 2.29
N THR A 54 -8.29 -14.64 1.89
CA THR A 54 -8.67 -15.15 0.58
C THR A 54 -9.32 -14.05 -0.23
N ILE A 55 -8.90 -13.92 -1.46
CA ILE A 55 -9.42 -12.97 -2.42
C ILE A 55 -10.16 -13.76 -3.50
N TYR A 56 -11.35 -13.31 -3.81
CA TYR A 56 -12.19 -13.88 -4.85
C TYR A 56 -12.43 -12.83 -5.93
N ILE A 57 -12.28 -13.21 -7.18
CA ILE A 57 -12.57 -12.33 -8.32
C ILE A 57 -13.55 -13.09 -9.22
N SER A 58 -14.81 -12.64 -9.25
CA SER A 58 -15.81 -13.17 -10.15
C SER A 58 -15.60 -12.68 -11.58
N GLU A 59 -16.02 -13.46 -12.57
CA GLU A 59 -15.90 -13.13 -14.00
C GLU A 59 -14.46 -12.82 -14.46
N TYR A 60 -13.47 -13.48 -13.82
CA TYR A 60 -12.05 -13.17 -13.97
C TYR A 60 -11.58 -13.19 -15.42
N ASP A 61 -12.04 -14.14 -16.23
CA ASP A 61 -11.61 -14.29 -17.64
C ASP A 61 -12.05 -13.12 -18.53
N SER A 62 -13.11 -12.42 -18.13
CA SER A 62 -13.62 -11.24 -18.83
C SER A 62 -12.95 -9.93 -18.41
N LEU A 63 -12.17 -9.96 -17.31
CA LEU A 63 -11.58 -8.78 -16.70
C LEU A 63 -10.09 -8.67 -17.04
N LYS A 64 -9.59 -7.45 -16.98
CA LYS A 64 -8.14 -7.26 -17.04
C LYS A 64 -7.49 -7.80 -15.75
N PRO A 65 -6.23 -8.28 -15.82
CA PRO A 65 -5.53 -8.69 -14.60
C PRO A 65 -5.29 -7.50 -13.67
N LEU A 66 -5.22 -7.77 -12.37
CA LEU A 66 -4.85 -6.78 -11.37
C LEU A 66 -3.49 -6.18 -11.70
N CYS A 67 -3.43 -4.87 -11.75
CA CYS A 67 -2.21 -4.15 -12.10
C CYS A 67 -2.04 -2.90 -11.22
N GLN A 68 -0.90 -2.23 -11.36
CA GLN A 68 -0.62 -1.05 -10.55
C GLN A 68 -1.63 0.08 -10.71
N SER A 69 -2.25 0.26 -11.88
CA SER A 69 -3.28 1.29 -12.07
C SER A 69 -4.48 1.03 -11.15
N THR A 70 -4.91 -0.23 -11.05
CA THR A 70 -6.01 -0.64 -10.16
C THR A 70 -5.65 -0.40 -8.70
N LEU A 71 -4.44 -0.76 -8.28
CA LEU A 71 -3.98 -0.54 -6.91
C LEU A 71 -3.88 0.95 -6.56
N LYS A 72 -3.43 1.77 -7.50
CA LYS A 72 -3.39 3.24 -7.34
C LYS A 72 -4.78 3.84 -7.27
N LEU A 73 -5.72 3.37 -8.10
CA LEU A 73 -7.11 3.79 -8.03
C LEU A 73 -7.73 3.41 -6.68
N TRP A 74 -7.48 2.19 -6.21
CA TRP A 74 -7.90 1.76 -4.89
C TRP A 74 -7.39 2.69 -3.79
N ASP A 75 -6.09 3.00 -3.75
CA ASP A 75 -5.55 3.89 -2.73
C ASP A 75 -6.10 5.33 -2.84
N CYS A 76 -6.38 5.84 -4.04
CA CYS A 76 -7.09 7.12 -4.20
C CYS A 76 -8.49 7.09 -3.60
N VAL A 77 -9.26 6.03 -3.85
CA VAL A 77 -10.60 5.84 -3.26
C VAL A 77 -10.50 5.74 -1.74
N MET A 78 -9.50 5.02 -1.23
CA MET A 78 -9.26 4.90 0.22
C MET A 78 -8.85 6.22 0.88
N ILE A 79 -8.07 7.06 0.19
CA ILE A 79 -7.71 8.40 0.68
C ILE A 79 -8.97 9.23 0.89
N GLU A 80 -9.83 9.31 -0.12
CA GLU A 80 -11.08 10.07 -0.04
C GLU A 80 -12.02 9.49 1.02
N PHE A 81 -12.17 8.16 1.08
CA PHE A 81 -12.95 7.49 2.13
C PHE A 81 -12.43 7.85 3.53
N THR A 82 -11.10 7.90 3.71
CA THR A 82 -10.49 8.25 5.00
C THR A 82 -10.73 9.71 5.38
N GLN A 83 -10.75 10.61 4.39
CA GLN A 83 -11.01 12.03 4.63
C GLN A 83 -12.46 12.30 5.03
N GLN A 84 -13.39 11.50 4.49
CA GLN A 84 -14.84 11.65 4.77
C GLN A 84 -15.26 11.06 6.11
N ASN A 85 -14.50 10.12 6.66
CA ASN A 85 -14.88 9.35 7.83
C ASN A 85 -13.89 9.54 8.99
N HIS A 86 -14.44 9.66 10.19
CA HIS A 86 -13.64 9.72 11.42
C HIS A 86 -13.28 8.31 11.89
N TYR A 87 -12.10 8.18 12.51
CA TYR A 87 -11.72 6.94 13.15
C TYR A 87 -12.75 6.50 14.20
N LYS A 88 -13.24 5.26 14.07
CA LYS A 88 -14.32 4.71 14.89
C LYS A 88 -15.62 5.52 14.85
N CYS A 89 -15.93 6.12 13.70
CA CYS A 89 -17.25 6.75 13.55
C CYS A 89 -18.36 5.70 13.75
N LYS A 90 -19.54 6.17 14.15
CA LYS A 90 -20.69 5.29 14.28
C LYS A 90 -21.18 4.86 12.91
N LYS A 91 -21.81 3.67 12.85
CA LYS A 91 -22.32 3.09 11.62
C LYS A 91 -23.30 4.00 10.88
N GLU A 92 -24.16 4.69 11.61
CA GLU A 92 -25.13 5.67 11.08
C GLU A 92 -24.47 6.90 10.44
N ASP A 93 -23.27 7.26 10.88
CA ASP A 93 -22.50 8.42 10.37
C ASP A 93 -21.55 8.04 9.23
N LEU A 94 -21.44 6.74 8.92
CA LEU A 94 -20.46 6.22 7.99
C LEU A 94 -20.82 6.54 6.54
N ARG A 95 -19.96 7.31 5.88
CA ARG A 95 -20.12 7.69 4.48
C ARG A 95 -19.41 6.67 3.59
N ARG A 96 -20.17 5.78 2.96
CA ARG A 96 -19.66 4.69 2.13
C ARG A 96 -19.39 5.07 0.67
N GLU A 97 -20.08 6.11 0.18
CA GLU A 97 -19.93 6.59 -1.18
C GLU A 97 -18.78 7.59 -1.29
N VAL A 98 -17.85 7.32 -2.18
CA VAL A 98 -16.72 8.17 -2.56
C VAL A 98 -16.94 8.68 -3.97
N ARG A 99 -16.66 9.97 -4.20
CA ARG A 99 -16.74 10.61 -5.52
C ARG A 99 -15.45 11.39 -5.79
N ILE A 100 -14.72 10.98 -6.80
CA ILE A 100 -13.48 11.63 -7.21
C ILE A 100 -13.69 12.18 -8.63
N SER A 101 -13.36 13.45 -8.86
CA SER A 101 -13.30 13.99 -10.22
C SER A 101 -12.21 13.25 -11.03
N LEU A 102 -12.51 12.91 -12.28
CA LEU A 102 -11.52 12.27 -13.16
C LEU A 102 -10.30 13.18 -13.38
N SER A 103 -10.50 14.49 -13.46
CA SER A 103 -9.39 15.45 -13.58
C SER A 103 -8.48 15.39 -12.37
N ASP A 104 -9.04 15.43 -11.16
CA ASP A 104 -8.25 15.40 -9.92
C ASP A 104 -7.46 14.08 -9.79
N TYR A 105 -8.10 12.95 -10.12
CA TYR A 105 -7.42 11.65 -10.15
C TYR A 105 -6.25 11.62 -11.15
N VAL A 106 -6.47 12.16 -12.36
CA VAL A 106 -5.43 12.22 -13.39
C VAL A 106 -4.29 13.13 -12.95
N ASP A 107 -4.58 14.28 -12.36
CA ASP A 107 -3.57 15.22 -11.90
C ASP A 107 -2.78 14.69 -10.69
N LEU A 108 -3.44 14.00 -9.76
CA LEU A 108 -2.75 13.28 -8.69
C LEU A 108 -1.73 12.26 -9.22
N ARG A 109 -2.06 11.55 -10.31
CA ARG A 109 -1.21 10.52 -10.89
C ARG A 109 -0.15 11.03 -11.87
N ALA A 110 -0.41 12.15 -12.52
CA ALA A 110 0.33 12.55 -13.72
C ALA A 110 0.33 14.05 -13.98
N GLU A 111 0.43 14.88 -12.95
CA GLU A 111 0.34 16.34 -13.04
C GLU A 111 1.21 16.94 -14.16
N SER A 112 2.48 16.55 -14.21
CA SER A 112 3.47 17.02 -15.19
C SER A 112 3.61 16.13 -16.43
N ALA A 113 2.73 15.13 -16.61
CA ALA A 113 2.86 14.18 -17.69
C ALA A 113 2.27 14.70 -19.02
N SER A 114 2.69 14.06 -20.12
CA SER A 114 2.16 14.33 -21.44
C SER A 114 0.65 14.07 -21.53
N LYS A 115 -0.03 14.75 -22.47
CA LYS A 115 -1.45 14.56 -22.75
C LYS A 115 -1.76 13.07 -23.03
N SER A 116 -0.95 12.42 -23.85
CA SER A 116 -1.10 11.01 -24.20
C SER A 116 -1.09 10.08 -22.98
N TYR A 117 -0.22 10.35 -22.00
CA TYR A 117 -0.20 9.57 -20.75
C TYR A 117 -1.43 9.82 -19.88
N LYS A 118 -1.89 11.08 -19.80
CA LYS A 118 -3.13 11.43 -19.11
C LYS A 118 -4.35 10.77 -19.75
N ASP A 119 -4.40 10.70 -21.09
CA ASP A 119 -5.48 10.03 -21.82
C ASP A 119 -5.47 8.51 -21.53
N LYS A 120 -4.29 7.89 -21.48
CA LYS A 120 -4.16 6.48 -21.08
C LYS A 120 -4.72 6.23 -19.68
N ILE A 121 -4.45 7.09 -18.70
CA ILE A 121 -5.02 6.96 -17.35
C ILE A 121 -6.54 7.03 -17.41
N ARG A 122 -7.12 7.92 -18.22
CA ARG A 122 -8.58 8.04 -18.37
C ARG A 122 -9.22 6.77 -18.93
N GLU A 123 -8.54 6.12 -19.88
CA GLU A 123 -9.00 4.84 -20.47
C GLU A 123 -8.93 3.69 -19.44
N GLU A 124 -7.86 3.65 -18.65
CA GLU A 124 -7.67 2.61 -17.64
C GLU A 124 -8.73 2.62 -16.53
N VAL A 125 -9.25 3.79 -16.14
CA VAL A 125 -10.18 3.94 -15.01
C VAL A 125 -11.40 3.03 -15.09
N LYS A 126 -12.02 2.92 -16.28
CA LYS A 126 -13.23 2.10 -16.43
C LYS A 126 -12.94 0.62 -16.18
N SER A 127 -11.85 0.12 -16.75
CA SER A 127 -11.45 -1.28 -16.57
C SER A 127 -10.93 -1.56 -15.15
N ASP A 128 -10.32 -0.56 -14.50
CA ASP A 128 -9.92 -0.65 -13.10
C ASP A 128 -11.14 -0.74 -12.16
N LEU A 129 -12.16 0.09 -12.39
CA LEU A 129 -13.41 0.06 -11.63
C LEU A 129 -14.18 -1.24 -11.85
N ALA A 130 -14.23 -1.72 -13.11
CA ALA A 130 -14.84 -3.02 -13.40
C ALA A 130 -14.17 -4.13 -12.58
N LEU A 131 -12.84 -4.23 -12.60
CA LEU A 131 -12.13 -5.22 -11.81
C LEU A 131 -12.43 -5.08 -10.31
N LEU A 132 -12.38 -3.86 -9.76
CA LEU A 132 -12.65 -3.64 -8.33
C LEU A 132 -14.07 -4.05 -7.94
N SER A 133 -15.07 -3.90 -8.83
CA SER A 133 -16.46 -4.29 -8.56
C SER A 133 -16.66 -5.81 -8.45
N HIS A 134 -15.72 -6.59 -8.99
CA HIS A 134 -15.76 -8.06 -8.96
C HIS A 134 -14.93 -8.69 -7.84
N ILE A 135 -14.22 -7.89 -7.04
CA ILE A 135 -13.41 -8.38 -5.93
C ILE A 135 -14.27 -8.59 -4.68
N SER A 136 -14.15 -9.78 -4.10
CA SER A 136 -14.58 -10.08 -2.74
C SER A 136 -13.39 -10.53 -1.92
N ILE A 137 -13.42 -10.29 -0.62
CA ILE A 137 -12.37 -10.71 0.32
C ILE A 137 -12.98 -11.46 1.48
N ALA A 138 -12.23 -12.40 2.03
CA ALA A 138 -12.52 -13.07 3.29
C ALA A 138 -11.26 -13.11 4.13
N GLY A 139 -11.41 -13.12 5.45
CA GLY A 139 -10.31 -13.29 6.39
C GLY A 139 -10.64 -14.37 7.42
N THR A 140 -9.72 -15.31 7.63
CA THR A 140 -9.85 -16.27 8.71
C THR A 140 -9.37 -15.70 10.04
N GLU A 141 -10.02 -16.09 11.12
CA GLU A 141 -9.57 -15.71 12.45
C GLU A 141 -8.23 -16.38 12.76
N ASN A 142 -7.29 -15.61 13.29
CA ASN A 142 -6.04 -16.13 13.80
C ASN A 142 -5.86 -15.73 15.27
N GLN A 143 -6.11 -16.66 16.18
CA GLN A 143 -6.00 -16.43 17.62
C GLN A 143 -4.57 -16.06 18.05
N LYS A 144 -3.54 -16.62 17.40
CA LYS A 144 -2.13 -16.29 17.73
C LYS A 144 -1.78 -14.86 17.37
N LYS A 145 -2.28 -14.37 16.24
CA LYS A 145 -2.07 -12.97 15.77
C LYS A 145 -3.15 -12.01 16.29
N LYS A 146 -4.17 -12.50 17.01
CA LYS A 146 -5.33 -11.72 17.48
C LYS A 146 -6.06 -10.99 16.35
N THR A 147 -6.07 -11.57 15.16
CA THR A 147 -6.85 -11.06 14.03
C THR A 147 -8.26 -11.61 14.08
N LYS A 148 -9.25 -10.74 13.93
CA LYS A 148 -10.65 -11.14 13.80
C LYS A 148 -10.91 -11.68 12.41
N GLY A 149 -11.73 -12.72 12.30
CA GLY A 149 -12.24 -13.19 11.03
C GLY A 149 -13.03 -12.09 10.31
N PHE A 150 -13.03 -12.16 8.99
CA PHE A 150 -13.85 -11.31 8.13
C PHE A 150 -14.61 -12.22 7.16
N PRO A 151 -15.96 -12.19 7.16
CA PRO A 151 -16.74 -13.03 6.27
C PRO A 151 -16.48 -12.68 4.80
N LYS A 152 -16.71 -13.62 3.88
CA LYS A 152 -16.63 -13.30 2.44
C LYS A 152 -17.61 -12.17 2.12
N ALA A 153 -17.06 -11.02 1.73
CA ALA A 153 -17.83 -9.84 1.35
C ALA A 153 -17.20 -9.16 0.14
N LYS A 154 -18.04 -8.56 -0.70
CA LYS A 154 -17.57 -7.68 -1.78
C LYS A 154 -16.81 -6.50 -1.18
N ILE A 155 -15.81 -5.98 -1.90
CA ILE A 155 -15.14 -4.75 -1.47
C ILE A 155 -16.01 -3.52 -1.71
N CYS A 156 -16.91 -3.57 -2.70
CA CYS A 156 -17.86 -2.50 -2.98
C CYS A 156 -19.21 -3.05 -3.44
N GLU A 157 -20.25 -2.26 -3.25
CA GLU A 157 -21.58 -2.49 -3.79
C GLU A 157 -21.69 -1.94 -5.23
N ARG A 158 -20.95 -0.86 -5.51
CA ARG A 158 -20.94 -0.19 -6.81
C ARG A 158 -19.60 0.47 -7.07
N ALA A 159 -19.07 0.28 -8.28
CA ALA A 159 -17.91 0.99 -8.77
C ALA A 159 -18.19 1.37 -10.24
N GLU A 160 -18.30 2.66 -10.54
CA GLU A 160 -18.66 3.12 -11.88
C GLU A 160 -18.00 4.45 -12.22
N PHE A 161 -17.88 4.69 -13.51
CA PHE A 161 -17.48 5.97 -14.07
C PHE A 161 -18.70 6.65 -14.71
N LYS A 162 -19.13 7.77 -14.11
CA LYS A 162 -20.31 8.52 -14.56
C LYS A 162 -20.09 10.02 -14.40
N ASP A 163 -20.55 10.81 -15.38
CA ASP A 163 -20.50 12.28 -15.36
C ASP A 163 -19.09 12.84 -14.99
N HIS A 164 -18.05 12.28 -15.64
CA HIS A 164 -16.65 12.61 -15.38
C HIS A 164 -16.20 12.38 -13.93
N LYS A 165 -16.89 11.55 -13.18
CA LYS A 165 -16.56 11.18 -11.80
C LYS A 165 -16.35 9.67 -11.67
N ILE A 166 -15.40 9.33 -10.85
CA ILE A 166 -15.21 7.99 -10.30
C ILE A 166 -16.15 7.90 -9.10
N ILE A 167 -17.08 6.97 -9.14
CA ILE A 167 -18.03 6.71 -8.05
C ILE A 167 -17.74 5.33 -7.50
N PHE A 168 -17.50 5.25 -6.20
CA PHE A 168 -17.21 4.00 -5.52
C PHE A 168 -17.99 3.93 -4.22
N VAL A 169 -18.82 2.90 -4.07
CA VAL A 169 -19.62 2.66 -2.87
C VAL A 169 -19.10 1.43 -2.17
N PHE A 170 -18.42 1.60 -1.05
CA PHE A 170 -17.93 0.49 -0.25
C PHE A 170 -19.08 -0.40 0.22
N SER A 171 -18.84 -1.72 0.30
CA SER A 171 -19.75 -2.61 1.05
C SER A 171 -19.82 -2.17 2.51
N GLU A 172 -20.95 -2.44 3.15
CA GLU A 172 -21.15 -2.05 4.54
C GLU A 172 -20.14 -2.74 5.46
N GLU A 173 -19.89 -4.02 5.23
CA GLU A 173 -18.98 -4.84 6.02
C GLU A 173 -17.55 -4.32 5.94
N LEU A 174 -17.07 -4.00 4.71
CA LEU A 174 -15.71 -3.50 4.55
C LEU A 174 -15.57 -2.09 5.09
N ALA A 175 -16.55 -1.22 4.87
CA ALA A 175 -16.51 0.15 5.36
C ALA A 175 -16.45 0.20 6.90
N ASP A 176 -17.28 -0.60 7.58
CA ASP A 176 -17.25 -0.72 9.03
C ASP A 176 -15.91 -1.28 9.52
N TYR A 177 -15.39 -2.31 8.86
CA TYR A 177 -14.08 -2.88 9.19
C TYR A 177 -12.95 -1.85 9.05
N LEU A 178 -12.96 -1.05 8.00
CA LEU A 178 -11.92 -0.07 7.69
C LEU A 178 -11.85 1.07 8.72
N VAL A 179 -12.98 1.64 9.14
CA VAL A 179 -12.98 2.75 10.11
C VAL A 179 -12.49 2.34 11.50
N HIS A 180 -12.46 1.04 11.78
CA HIS A 180 -11.87 0.47 12.99
C HIS A 180 -10.42 -0.01 12.80
N SER A 181 -9.91 0.03 11.56
CA SER A 181 -8.54 -0.36 11.22
C SER A 181 -7.55 0.78 11.56
N TYR A 182 -6.27 0.49 11.46
CA TYR A 182 -5.27 1.55 11.68
C TYR A 182 -5.15 2.50 10.49
N VAL A 183 -4.56 3.67 10.74
CA VAL A 183 -4.36 4.71 9.73
C VAL A 183 -2.88 4.86 9.45
N MET A 184 -2.48 4.69 8.19
CA MET A 184 -1.12 4.95 7.74
C MET A 184 -0.96 6.38 7.20
N THR A 185 0.25 6.89 7.26
CA THR A 185 0.64 8.09 6.51
C THR A 185 1.07 7.65 5.11
N TYR A 186 0.46 8.24 4.09
CA TYR A 186 0.65 7.85 2.70
C TYR A 186 1.26 9.02 1.90
N PRO A 187 2.45 8.85 1.28
CA PRO A 187 3.05 9.86 0.44
C PRO A 187 2.40 9.86 -0.93
N LEU A 188 1.85 11.00 -1.36
CA LEU A 188 1.16 11.13 -2.65
C LEU A 188 2.09 10.89 -3.85
N SER A 189 3.39 11.08 -3.68
CA SER A 189 4.41 10.75 -4.69
C SER A 189 4.34 9.30 -5.18
N LEU A 190 3.87 8.37 -4.35
CA LEU A 190 3.68 6.97 -4.75
C LEU A 190 2.66 6.81 -5.89
N LEU A 191 1.62 7.63 -5.95
CA LEU A 191 0.66 7.58 -7.05
C LEU A 191 1.29 7.92 -8.41
N ARG A 192 2.38 8.70 -8.39
CA ARG A 192 3.13 9.17 -9.58
C ARG A 192 4.24 8.20 -10.01
N THR A 193 4.47 7.09 -9.29
CA THR A 193 5.49 6.09 -9.66
C THR A 193 5.25 5.50 -11.04
N ASP A 194 6.34 5.15 -11.74
CA ASP A 194 6.26 4.55 -13.08
C ASP A 194 5.57 3.17 -13.04
N SER A 195 4.52 3.02 -13.82
CA SER A 195 3.75 1.76 -13.92
C SER A 195 4.45 0.66 -14.74
N LYS A 196 5.58 0.98 -15.41
CA LYS A 196 6.36 -0.03 -16.14
C LYS A 196 7.04 -1.02 -15.20
N ASN A 197 7.49 -0.57 -14.04
CA ASN A 197 8.01 -1.47 -13.00
C ASN A 197 6.86 -1.95 -12.11
N LYS A 198 6.43 -3.19 -12.35
CA LYS A 198 5.25 -3.78 -11.69
C LYS A 198 5.40 -3.94 -10.16
N ASN A 199 6.63 -3.89 -9.63
CA ASN A 199 6.90 -4.06 -8.20
C ASN A 199 6.98 -2.72 -7.45
N LEU A 200 7.22 -1.63 -8.19
CA LEU A 200 7.59 -0.34 -7.61
C LEU A 200 6.55 0.21 -6.65
N TYR A 201 5.29 0.17 -7.06
CA TYR A 201 4.19 0.70 -6.27
C TYR A 201 3.97 -0.10 -4.97
N SER A 202 3.89 -1.43 -5.08
CA SER A 202 3.66 -2.31 -3.93
C SER A 202 4.78 -2.22 -2.90
N LEU A 203 6.04 -2.20 -3.36
CA LEU A 203 7.20 -2.04 -2.48
C LEU A 203 7.22 -0.66 -1.82
N GLY A 204 7.02 0.42 -2.58
CA GLY A 204 6.99 1.79 -2.03
C GLY A 204 5.87 1.97 -1.00
N ARG A 205 4.69 1.41 -1.27
CA ARG A 205 3.56 1.41 -0.33
C ARG A 205 3.88 0.64 0.95
N LYS A 206 4.54 -0.52 0.85
CA LYS A 206 5.01 -1.29 2.02
C LYS A 206 6.03 -0.51 2.84
N MET A 207 6.98 0.15 2.20
CA MET A 207 7.96 0.98 2.90
C MET A 207 7.29 2.14 3.64
N ALA A 208 6.34 2.84 3.00
CA ALA A 208 5.58 3.91 3.64
C ALA A 208 4.79 3.42 4.85
N LEU A 209 4.13 2.26 4.74
CA LEU A 209 3.44 1.62 5.83
C LEU A 209 4.41 1.28 6.98
N HIS A 210 5.52 0.59 6.66
CA HIS A 210 6.52 0.19 7.65
C HIS A 210 7.12 1.39 8.39
N TYR A 211 7.39 2.46 7.65
CA TYR A 211 7.94 3.70 8.18
C TYR A 211 7.00 4.37 9.19
N GLY A 212 5.69 4.31 8.95
CA GLY A 212 4.66 4.92 9.81
C GLY A 212 4.18 4.06 10.98
N MET A 213 4.59 2.79 11.07
CA MET A 213 4.12 1.88 12.13
C MET A 213 4.69 2.26 13.49
N ASP A 214 3.82 2.43 14.47
CA ASP A 214 4.15 2.86 15.82
C ASP A 214 5.21 1.99 16.52
N ASN A 215 5.10 0.67 16.35
CA ASN A 215 6.08 -0.25 16.96
C ASN A 215 7.47 -0.05 16.35
N ASN A 216 7.56 0.11 15.05
CA ASN A 216 8.83 0.33 14.36
C ASN A 216 9.46 1.67 14.76
N VAL A 217 8.64 2.73 14.89
CA VAL A 217 9.09 4.05 15.37
C VAL A 217 9.61 3.95 16.81
N THR A 218 8.90 3.22 17.67
CA THR A 218 9.29 3.03 19.07
C THR A 218 10.62 2.27 19.20
N LEU A 219 10.85 1.28 18.32
CA LEU A 219 12.08 0.48 18.30
C LEU A 219 13.23 1.15 17.54
N GLY A 220 12.98 2.25 16.86
CA GLY A 220 13.97 2.90 15.99
C GLY A 220 14.31 2.11 14.72
N THR A 221 13.45 1.18 14.31
CA THR A 221 13.62 0.31 13.12
C THR A 221 12.71 0.70 11.96
N ASN A 222 11.98 1.79 12.09
CA ASN A 222 11.00 2.24 11.11
C ASN A 222 11.60 2.55 9.72
N ASN A 223 12.88 2.87 9.66
CA ASN A 223 13.61 3.15 8.42
C ASN A 223 14.41 1.96 7.90
N LYS A 224 14.20 0.76 8.44
CA LYS A 224 14.88 -0.48 8.01
C LYS A 224 13.88 -1.59 7.73
N LEU A 225 13.83 -2.06 6.50
CA LEU A 225 13.00 -3.18 6.08
C LEU A 225 13.89 -4.33 5.63
N SER A 226 13.68 -5.55 6.13
CA SER A 226 14.47 -6.70 5.66
C SER A 226 14.22 -6.97 4.18
N VAL A 227 15.25 -7.37 3.45
CA VAL A 227 15.16 -7.72 2.04
C VAL A 227 14.13 -8.83 1.82
N LYS A 228 14.09 -9.82 2.71
CA LYS A 228 13.07 -10.88 2.66
C LYS A 228 11.64 -10.32 2.61
N ILE A 229 11.28 -9.45 3.56
CA ILE A 229 9.95 -8.84 3.57
C ILE A 229 9.73 -7.94 2.36
N ALA A 230 10.76 -7.22 1.92
CA ALA A 230 10.66 -6.34 0.75
C ALA A 230 10.39 -7.14 -0.54
N LEU A 231 11.03 -8.31 -0.71
CA LEU A 231 10.79 -9.22 -1.85
C LEU A 231 9.35 -9.73 -1.91
N GLU A 232 8.70 -9.98 -0.77
CA GLU A 232 7.29 -10.37 -0.72
C GLU A 232 6.34 -9.32 -1.37
N TYR A 233 6.77 -8.06 -1.44
CA TYR A 233 6.04 -6.98 -2.11
C TYR A 233 6.55 -6.69 -3.53
N CYS A 234 7.32 -7.62 -4.08
CA CYS A 234 7.79 -7.61 -5.46
C CYS A 234 7.25 -8.85 -6.21
N PRO A 235 5.93 -8.96 -6.41
CA PRO A 235 5.27 -10.20 -6.84
C PRO A 235 5.75 -10.72 -8.20
N THR A 236 6.35 -9.88 -9.04
CA THR A 236 6.89 -10.32 -10.34
C THR A 236 8.33 -10.83 -10.27
N ILE A 237 9.00 -10.70 -9.13
CA ILE A 237 10.31 -11.30 -8.89
C ILE A 237 10.07 -12.74 -8.41
N PRO A 238 10.67 -13.74 -9.06
CA PRO A 238 10.48 -15.14 -8.69
C PRO A 238 11.09 -15.45 -7.32
N THR A 239 10.53 -16.44 -6.65
CA THR A 239 11.12 -16.99 -5.41
C THR A 239 12.39 -17.78 -5.72
N LYS A 240 13.15 -18.12 -4.66
CA LYS A 240 14.33 -18.97 -4.77
C LYS A 240 13.99 -20.29 -5.44
N GLU A 241 12.93 -20.94 -4.99
CA GLU A 241 12.45 -22.23 -5.46
C GLU A 241 12.11 -22.17 -6.95
N GLU A 242 11.35 -21.17 -7.40
CA GLU A 242 11.00 -20.97 -8.81
C GLU A 242 12.24 -20.77 -9.71
N VAL A 243 13.30 -20.14 -9.17
CA VAL A 243 14.55 -19.95 -9.90
C VAL A 243 15.34 -21.25 -9.97
N GLU A 244 15.42 -22.01 -8.89
CA GLU A 244 16.11 -23.30 -8.82
C GLU A 244 15.44 -24.35 -9.71
N GLU A 245 14.12 -24.48 -9.66
CA GLU A 245 13.34 -25.38 -10.52
C GLU A 245 13.54 -25.10 -12.02
N SER A 246 13.72 -23.84 -12.39
CA SER A 246 13.97 -23.42 -13.78
C SER A 246 15.47 -23.40 -14.16
N ASN A 247 16.36 -23.93 -13.33
CA ASN A 247 17.84 -23.85 -13.50
C ASN A 247 18.32 -22.41 -13.77
N GLY A 248 17.65 -21.43 -13.18
CA GLY A 248 17.93 -20.02 -13.38
C GLY A 248 19.11 -19.52 -12.53
N ARG A 249 19.60 -18.35 -12.87
CA ARG A 249 20.63 -17.66 -12.10
C ARG A 249 19.98 -16.70 -11.10
N ILE A 250 20.07 -17.00 -9.80
CA ILE A 250 19.48 -16.21 -8.69
C ILE A 250 19.84 -14.73 -8.82
N LYS A 251 21.11 -14.41 -9.01
CA LYS A 251 21.56 -13.02 -9.18
C LYS A 251 20.77 -12.28 -10.28
N ARG A 252 20.67 -12.86 -11.47
CA ARG A 252 20.00 -12.24 -12.62
C ARG A 252 18.49 -12.17 -12.47
N ARG A 253 17.88 -13.13 -11.80
CA ARG A 253 16.42 -13.24 -11.70
C ARG A 253 15.83 -12.65 -10.43
N ILE A 254 16.62 -12.53 -9.36
CA ILE A 254 16.17 -11.98 -8.08
C ILE A 254 16.91 -10.68 -7.76
N TYR A 255 18.26 -10.70 -7.60
CA TYR A 255 18.99 -9.55 -7.08
C TYR A 255 18.90 -8.34 -8.01
N GLU A 256 19.31 -8.48 -9.27
CA GLU A 256 19.32 -7.36 -10.22
C GLU A 256 17.93 -6.73 -10.45
N PRO A 257 16.82 -7.49 -10.63
CA PRO A 257 15.49 -6.90 -10.73
C PRO A 257 15.05 -6.20 -9.44
N PHE A 258 15.40 -6.75 -8.27
CA PHE A 258 15.06 -6.16 -6.99
C PHE A 258 15.81 -4.84 -6.76
N GLU A 259 17.12 -4.83 -6.98
CA GLU A 259 17.96 -3.63 -6.88
C GLU A 259 17.47 -2.52 -7.82
N LYS A 260 17.13 -2.86 -9.06
CA LYS A 260 16.50 -1.92 -10.02
C LYS A 260 15.18 -1.37 -9.50
N THR A 261 14.37 -2.19 -8.84
CA THR A 261 13.11 -1.75 -8.24
C THR A 261 13.38 -0.79 -7.09
N VAL A 262 14.31 -1.13 -6.19
CA VAL A 262 14.69 -0.27 -5.04
C VAL A 262 15.26 1.06 -5.53
N ALA A 263 16.13 1.05 -6.53
CA ALA A 263 16.71 2.26 -7.10
C ALA A 263 15.66 3.17 -7.77
N ALA A 264 14.60 2.59 -8.33
CA ALA A 264 13.53 3.33 -9.01
C ALA A 264 12.49 3.95 -8.07
N LEU A 265 12.53 3.66 -6.76
CA LEU A 265 11.54 4.16 -5.79
C LEU A 265 11.55 5.68 -5.62
N GLY A 266 12.65 6.35 -5.96
CA GLY A 266 12.82 7.77 -5.68
C GLY A 266 13.06 8.10 -4.20
N PHE A 267 13.19 7.07 -3.36
CA PHE A 267 13.62 7.18 -1.95
C PHE A 267 15.14 7.04 -1.86
N ALA A 268 15.75 7.70 -0.88
CA ALA A 268 17.14 7.40 -0.54
C ALA A 268 17.17 6.00 0.10
N CYS A 269 17.75 5.02 -0.61
CA CYS A 269 17.80 3.63 -0.18
C CYS A 269 19.24 3.11 -0.18
N GLU A 270 19.60 2.35 0.86
CA GLU A 270 20.90 1.70 1.02
C GLU A 270 20.70 0.29 1.54
N PHE A 271 21.47 -0.67 1.02
CA PHE A 271 21.53 -2.01 1.60
C PHE A 271 22.46 -2.01 2.80
N VAL A 272 22.00 -2.55 3.93
CA VAL A 272 22.77 -2.55 5.18
C VAL A 272 22.79 -3.94 5.83
N LYS A 273 23.90 -4.25 6.50
CA LYS A 273 24.04 -5.38 7.42
C LYS A 273 24.30 -4.82 8.82
N GLY A 274 23.28 -4.86 9.68
CA GLY A 274 23.30 -4.06 10.90
C GLY A 274 23.27 -2.56 10.59
N GLU A 275 24.33 -1.83 10.90
CA GLU A 275 24.48 -0.40 10.58
C GLU A 275 25.39 -0.14 9.37
N GLU A 276 26.13 -1.15 8.92
CA GLU A 276 27.12 -1.03 7.86
C GLU A 276 26.47 -1.07 6.48
N VAL A 277 26.72 -0.05 5.65
CA VAL A 277 26.29 0.00 4.25
C VAL A 277 27.10 -1.02 3.44
N LYS A 278 26.42 -1.76 2.58
CA LYS A 278 26.99 -2.74 1.68
C LYS A 278 26.87 -2.31 0.22
N ASP A 279 27.97 -2.41 -0.50
CA ASP A 279 27.98 -2.14 -1.93
C ASP A 279 27.43 -3.32 -2.75
N ILE A 280 27.16 -3.07 -4.02
CA ILE A 280 26.60 -4.07 -4.96
C ILE A 280 27.56 -5.26 -5.13
N ALA A 281 28.88 -5.06 -5.10
CA ALA A 281 29.85 -6.13 -5.26
C ALA A 281 29.78 -7.11 -4.06
N TYR A 282 29.68 -6.59 -2.84
CA TYR A 282 29.44 -7.40 -1.65
C TYR A 282 28.12 -8.18 -1.75
N ILE A 283 27.04 -7.50 -2.11
CA ILE A 283 25.69 -8.08 -2.21
C ILE A 283 25.67 -9.25 -3.20
N HIS A 284 26.29 -9.09 -4.36
CA HIS A 284 26.32 -10.08 -5.42
C HIS A 284 27.21 -11.32 -5.12
N ASN A 285 27.99 -11.28 -4.05
CA ASN A 285 28.77 -12.44 -3.57
C ASN A 285 28.06 -13.22 -2.46
N LEU A 286 26.86 -12.77 -2.03
CA LEU A 286 26.06 -13.49 -1.05
C LEU A 286 25.25 -14.62 -1.70
N ASP A 287 25.06 -15.70 -0.95
CA ASP A 287 23.95 -16.63 -1.20
C ASP A 287 22.61 -15.99 -0.86
N ILE A 288 21.51 -16.56 -1.35
CA ILE A 288 20.18 -15.98 -1.19
C ILE A 288 19.78 -15.87 0.29
N ASP A 289 20.15 -16.83 1.11
CA ASP A 289 19.77 -16.85 2.54
C ASP A 289 20.47 -15.73 3.32
N LYS A 290 21.68 -15.33 2.90
CA LYS A 290 22.40 -14.18 3.46
C LYS A 290 21.90 -12.86 2.86
N TYR A 291 21.53 -12.85 1.58
CA TYR A 291 20.94 -11.69 0.91
C TYR A 291 19.63 -11.28 1.56
N GLU A 292 18.72 -12.22 1.83
CA GLU A 292 17.45 -11.98 2.49
C GLU A 292 17.57 -11.44 3.92
N LYS A 293 18.70 -11.70 4.59
CA LYS A 293 19.01 -11.18 5.93
C LYS A 293 19.53 -9.75 5.92
N LEU A 294 19.85 -9.19 4.76
CA LEU A 294 20.13 -7.76 4.66
C LEU A 294 18.88 -6.95 4.96
N CYS A 295 19.06 -5.68 5.29
CA CYS A 295 18.00 -4.71 5.34
C CYS A 295 18.20 -3.62 4.29
N ILE A 296 17.10 -3.04 3.85
CA ILE A 296 17.10 -1.77 3.12
C ILE A 296 16.89 -0.69 4.18
N ARG A 297 17.88 0.21 4.35
CA ARG A 297 17.70 1.46 5.08
C ARG A 297 17.21 2.50 4.10
N PHE A 298 16.13 3.22 4.46
CA PHE A 298 15.50 4.17 3.56
C PHE A 298 14.98 5.40 4.28
N ALA A 299 14.84 6.49 3.53
CA ALA A 299 14.17 7.71 3.97
C ALA A 299 13.10 8.09 2.94
N ILE A 300 11.91 8.39 3.43
CA ILE A 300 10.80 8.87 2.60
C ILE A 300 10.74 10.38 2.77
N PRO A 301 11.09 11.17 1.72
CA PRO A 301 11.30 12.61 1.87
C PRO A 301 10.05 13.37 2.31
N ASP A 302 8.87 12.91 1.90
CA ASP A 302 7.60 13.58 2.19
C ASP A 302 7.00 13.21 3.56
N ILE A 303 7.54 12.18 4.21
CA ILE A 303 7.08 11.78 5.53
C ILE A 303 8.09 12.30 6.57
N VAL A 304 7.87 13.50 7.05
CA VAL A 304 8.50 13.95 8.31
C VAL A 304 7.84 13.12 9.41
N ILE A 305 8.48 12.06 9.82
CA ILE A 305 8.09 11.35 11.04
C ILE A 305 8.59 12.19 12.19
N GLN A 306 7.78 12.79 12.53
CA GLN A 306 7.49 13.60 13.65
C GLN A 306 8.22 13.11 14.87
N ASP A 307 9.29 13.80 15.17
CA ASP A 307 9.77 13.94 16.52
C ASP A 307 8.62 14.23 17.51
N ASP A 308 7.53 14.86 17.07
CA ASP A 308 6.30 15.07 17.82
C ASP A 308 5.63 13.80 18.36
N ARG A 309 5.57 12.71 17.61
CA ARG A 309 5.00 11.44 18.13
C ARG A 309 5.95 10.75 19.11
N ARG A 310 7.25 10.76 18.81
CA ARG A 310 8.28 10.26 19.71
C ARG A 310 8.29 11.05 21.01
N ASN A 311 8.24 12.37 20.92
CA ASN A 311 8.22 13.28 22.05
C ASN A 311 6.94 13.16 22.87
N ARG A 312 5.75 13.03 22.25
CA ARG A 312 4.49 12.79 22.97
C ARG A 312 4.51 11.48 23.73
N ARG A 313 4.96 10.38 23.13
CA ARG A 313 5.03 9.07 23.78
C ARG A 313 6.10 8.98 24.84
N ALA A 314 7.25 9.64 24.64
CA ALA A 314 8.26 9.79 25.67
C ALA A 314 7.70 10.58 26.87
N ALA A 315 6.96 11.66 26.62
CA ALA A 315 6.29 12.44 27.64
C ALA A 315 5.16 11.67 28.35
N GLU A 316 4.37 10.87 27.63
CA GLU A 316 3.33 10.00 28.21
C GLU A 316 3.94 8.89 29.08
N LYS A 317 5.01 8.24 28.61
CA LYS A 317 5.74 7.24 29.40
C LYS A 317 6.40 7.85 30.64
N ALA A 318 6.98 9.04 30.52
CA ALA A 318 7.54 9.76 31.67
C ALA A 318 6.46 10.12 32.67
N LYS A 319 5.30 10.60 32.26
CA LYS A 319 4.13 10.87 33.12
C LYS A 319 3.58 9.60 33.78
N ALA A 320 3.51 8.48 33.03
CA ALA A 320 3.05 7.20 33.57
C ALA A 320 4.03 6.62 34.59
N LYS A 321 5.36 6.81 34.39
CA LYS A 321 6.39 6.42 35.33
C LYS A 321 6.35 7.28 36.59
N ALA A 322 6.26 8.59 36.47
CA ALA A 322 6.15 9.52 37.58
C ALA A 322 4.91 9.27 38.47
N LYS A 323 3.77 8.82 37.84
CA LYS A 323 2.59 8.40 38.61
C LYS A 323 2.76 7.07 39.34
N LYS A 324 3.59 6.15 38.81
CA LYS A 324 3.93 4.90 39.51
C LYS A 324 4.90 5.07 40.65
N ASP A 325 5.80 6.03 40.54
CA ASP A 325 6.82 6.32 41.54
C ASP A 325 6.29 7.23 42.68
N ALA A 326 5.10 7.82 42.51
CA ALA A 326 4.43 8.70 43.46
C ALA A 326 3.25 8.05 44.24
N GLY A 327 2.94 6.79 43.96
CA GLY A 327 1.90 6.00 44.67
C GLY A 327 2.48 4.75 45.29
#